data_e9ad1a6af480a34b535903a45ebfb8bc
#
_entry.id   e9ad1a6af480a34b535903a45ebfb8bc
#
_cell.length_a   1.000
_cell.length_b   1.000
_cell.length_c   1.000
_cell.angle_alpha   90.00
_cell.angle_beta   90.00
_cell.angle_gamma   90.00
#
_symmetry.space_group_name_H-M   'P 1'
#
loop_
_entity.id
_entity.type
_entity.pdbx_description
1 polymer ?
#
loop_
_entity_poly.entity_id
_entity_poly.type
_entity_poly.pdbx_seq_one_letter_code
_entity_poly.pdbx_strand_id
1 'polypeptide(L)'
;MKWLLLVEDHALFREGLALLLEWRTGLDNVQSASIAEARRILGDAKEEPVCAVVDLDLPDGDGIELLERLRGLPVLALVSDRSLEHCVRALDAGADEVLHKGVSSEKIQSAVEQLVGGLRTPDCNPD
;
A
#
# COMPACT_ATOMS: atom_id res chain seq x y z
N MET A 1 -14.33 -2.07 -11.19
CA MET A 1 -13.23 -3.02 -11.02
C MET A 1 -12.48 -2.72 -9.75
N LYS A 2 -12.22 -3.74 -8.96
CA LYS A 2 -11.49 -3.56 -7.70
C LYS A 2 -10.02 -3.85 -7.95
N TRP A 3 -9.17 -2.95 -7.49
CA TRP A 3 -7.74 -3.06 -7.73
C TRP A 3 -6.95 -2.50 -6.57
N LEU A 4 -5.69 -2.90 -6.51
CA LEU A 4 -4.76 -2.52 -5.45
C LEU A 4 -3.60 -1.77 -6.09
N LEU A 5 -3.22 -0.64 -5.50
CA LEU A 5 -2.08 0.12 -5.97
C LEU A 5 -0.85 -0.28 -5.17
N LEU A 6 0.23 -0.64 -5.87
CA LEU A 6 1.48 -1.01 -5.22
C LEU A 6 2.59 -0.08 -5.72
N VAL A 7 3.09 0.77 -4.83
CA VAL A 7 4.11 1.76 -5.16
C VAL A 7 5.42 1.37 -4.51
N GLU A 8 6.40 1.00 -5.32
CA GLU A 8 7.68 0.48 -4.85
C GLU A 8 8.69 0.57 -5.99
N ASP A 9 9.83 1.21 -5.76
CA ASP A 9 10.81 1.40 -6.83
C ASP A 9 11.73 0.20 -7.04
N HIS A 10 11.82 -0.69 -6.08
CA HIS A 10 12.69 -1.87 -6.19
C HIS A 10 11.95 -2.95 -6.97
N ALA A 11 12.27 -3.08 -8.25
CA ALA A 11 11.49 -3.89 -9.18
C ALA A 11 11.28 -5.34 -8.73
N LEU A 12 12.35 -6.00 -8.28
CA LEU A 12 12.23 -7.40 -7.90
C LEU A 12 11.30 -7.58 -6.70
N PHE A 13 11.46 -6.72 -5.69
CA PHE A 13 10.60 -6.76 -4.52
C PHE A 13 9.15 -6.46 -4.92
N ARG A 14 8.95 -5.44 -5.76
CA ARG A 14 7.62 -5.03 -6.19
C ARG A 14 6.90 -6.13 -6.96
N GLU A 15 7.59 -6.74 -7.93
CA GLU A 15 6.98 -7.76 -8.77
C GLU A 15 6.65 -9.01 -7.98
N GLY A 16 7.56 -9.41 -7.08
CA GLY A 16 7.30 -10.56 -6.23
C GLY A 16 6.14 -10.33 -5.30
N LEU A 17 6.09 -9.14 -4.69
CA LEU A 17 5.01 -8.82 -3.77
C LEU A 17 3.67 -8.74 -4.51
N ALA A 18 3.68 -8.18 -5.73
CA ALA A 18 2.46 -8.10 -6.52
C ALA A 18 1.86 -9.47 -6.78
N LEU A 19 2.71 -10.44 -7.15
CA LEU A 19 2.24 -11.80 -7.40
C LEU A 19 1.62 -12.41 -6.15
N LEU A 20 2.29 -12.24 -5.00
CA LEU A 20 1.79 -12.79 -3.75
C LEU A 20 0.48 -12.14 -3.34
N LEU A 21 0.36 -10.84 -3.52
CA LEU A 21 -0.86 -10.13 -3.16
C LEU A 21 -2.02 -10.47 -4.08
N GLU A 22 -1.75 -10.64 -5.37
CA GLU A 22 -2.80 -11.04 -6.30
C GLU A 22 -3.33 -12.42 -5.94
N TRP A 23 -2.40 -13.32 -5.62
CA TRP A 23 -2.81 -14.67 -5.25
C TRP A 23 -3.61 -14.67 -3.94
N ARG A 24 -3.18 -13.85 -2.97
CA ARG A 24 -3.77 -13.85 -1.65
C ARG A 24 -5.11 -13.13 -1.58
N THR A 25 -5.23 -12.02 -2.30
CA THR A 25 -6.43 -11.17 -2.23
C THR A 25 -7.39 -11.34 -3.38
N GLY A 26 -6.91 -11.87 -4.49
CA GLY A 26 -7.73 -11.97 -5.70
C GLY A 26 -7.92 -10.65 -6.42
N LEU A 27 -7.23 -9.59 -5.97
CA LEU A 27 -7.35 -8.28 -6.59
C LEU A 27 -6.28 -8.07 -7.66
N ASP A 28 -6.63 -7.34 -8.71
CA ASP A 28 -5.63 -6.91 -9.68
C ASP A 28 -4.70 -5.90 -9.02
N ASN A 29 -3.41 -6.06 -9.25
CA ASN A 29 -2.41 -5.12 -8.73
C ASN A 29 -1.92 -4.24 -9.86
N VAL A 30 -1.93 -2.92 -9.63
CA VAL A 30 -1.31 -1.96 -10.56
C VAL A 30 -0.04 -1.46 -9.90
N GLN A 31 1.08 -1.68 -10.57
CA GLN A 31 2.39 -1.39 -10.02
C GLN A 31 2.88 -0.02 -10.47
N SER A 32 3.58 0.66 -9.57
CA SER A 32 4.18 1.96 -9.82
C SER A 32 5.55 2.00 -9.18
N ALA A 33 6.49 2.66 -9.84
CA ALA A 33 7.87 2.75 -9.35
C ALA A 33 8.21 4.12 -8.77
N SER A 34 7.29 5.08 -8.80
CA SER A 34 7.59 6.43 -8.35
C SER A 34 6.30 7.15 -7.95
N ILE A 35 6.47 8.29 -7.28
CA ILE A 35 5.34 9.13 -6.91
C ILE A 35 4.65 9.66 -8.15
N ALA A 36 5.43 10.13 -9.12
CA ALA A 36 4.86 10.71 -10.34
C ALA A 36 4.04 9.69 -11.11
N GLU A 37 4.56 8.47 -11.22
CA GLU A 37 3.83 7.42 -11.93
C GLU A 37 2.55 7.06 -11.20
N ALA A 38 2.62 6.97 -9.88
CA ALA A 38 1.43 6.65 -9.07
C ALA A 38 0.35 7.72 -9.23
N ARG A 39 0.75 8.99 -9.23
CA ARG A 39 -0.20 10.08 -9.42
C ARG A 39 -0.86 10.01 -10.78
N ARG A 40 -0.09 9.64 -11.81
CA ARG A 40 -0.64 9.50 -13.16
C ARG A 40 -1.66 8.35 -13.20
N ILE A 41 -1.30 7.23 -12.59
CA ILE A 41 -2.20 6.08 -12.54
C ILE A 41 -3.51 6.46 -11.83
N LEU A 42 -3.41 7.13 -10.69
CA LEU A 42 -4.58 7.54 -9.94
C LEU A 42 -5.42 8.55 -10.71
N GLY A 43 -4.77 9.45 -11.44
CA GLY A 43 -5.48 10.46 -12.23
C GLY A 43 -6.23 9.87 -13.41
N ASP A 44 -5.71 8.79 -13.97
CA ASP A 44 -6.33 8.15 -15.14
C ASP A 44 -7.35 7.09 -14.75
N ALA A 45 -7.34 6.63 -13.52
CA ALA A 45 -8.23 5.54 -13.10
C ALA A 45 -9.65 6.04 -12.97
N LYS A 46 -10.60 5.20 -13.39
CA LYS A 46 -12.01 5.52 -13.27
C LYS A 46 -12.51 5.30 -11.86
N GLU A 47 -11.87 4.40 -11.14
CA GLU A 47 -12.25 4.08 -9.76
C GLU A 47 -11.02 4.13 -8.89
N GLU A 48 -11.18 4.53 -7.64
CA GLU A 48 -10.08 4.53 -6.69
C GLU A 48 -9.68 3.10 -6.34
N PRO A 49 -8.42 2.88 -5.98
CA PRO A 49 -8.02 1.55 -5.52
C PRO A 49 -8.73 1.21 -4.22
N VAL A 50 -8.94 -0.08 -3.98
CA VAL A 50 -9.54 -0.50 -2.70
C VAL A 50 -8.51 -0.50 -1.59
N CYS A 51 -7.23 -0.48 -1.93
CA CYS A 51 -6.14 -0.49 -0.96
C CYS A 51 -4.87 -0.07 -1.67
N ALA A 52 -3.95 0.53 -0.95
CA ALA A 52 -2.65 0.90 -1.50
C ALA A 52 -1.53 0.46 -0.57
N VAL A 53 -0.43 0.01 -1.16
CA VAL A 53 0.81 -0.28 -0.44
C VAL A 53 1.84 0.69 -0.99
N VAL A 54 2.40 1.52 -0.12
CA VAL A 54 3.28 2.61 -0.54
C VAL A 54 4.60 2.54 0.19
N ASP A 55 5.69 2.34 -0.56
CA ASP A 55 7.04 2.48 -0.03
C ASP A 55 7.29 3.98 0.14
N LEU A 56 7.75 4.38 1.32
CA LEU A 56 7.99 5.80 1.57
C LEU A 56 9.32 6.28 1.01
N ASP A 57 10.25 5.36 0.72
CA ASP A 57 11.55 5.69 0.12
C ASP A 57 11.47 5.56 -1.39
N LEU A 58 11.07 6.63 -2.06
CA LEU A 58 10.90 6.60 -3.51
C LEU A 58 11.94 7.52 -4.17
N PRO A 59 12.27 7.26 -5.44
CA PRO A 59 13.35 8.00 -6.10
C PRO A 59 13.02 9.48 -6.28
N ASP A 60 11.75 9.84 -6.36
CA ASP A 60 11.35 11.22 -6.62
C ASP A 60 10.74 11.90 -5.39
N GLY A 61 10.90 11.30 -4.20
CA GLY A 61 10.47 11.99 -2.98
C GLY A 61 10.07 11.04 -1.89
N ASP A 62 9.52 11.62 -0.84
CA ASP A 62 9.00 10.84 0.29
C ASP A 62 7.58 10.39 -0.05
N GLY A 63 7.32 9.10 0.06
CA GLY A 63 6.00 8.55 -0.23
C GLY A 63 4.88 9.14 0.61
N ILE A 64 5.24 9.82 1.70
CA ILE A 64 4.23 10.50 2.52
C ILE A 64 3.42 11.48 1.67
N GLU A 65 4.05 12.09 0.66
CA GLU A 65 3.33 12.99 -0.25
C GLU A 65 2.15 12.28 -0.92
N LEU A 66 2.34 11.02 -1.25
CA LEU A 66 1.31 10.26 -1.94
C LEU A 66 0.18 9.88 -0.98
N LEU A 67 0.49 9.75 0.31
CA LEU A 67 -0.52 9.40 1.30
C LEU A 67 -1.61 10.47 1.38
N GLU A 68 -1.25 11.73 1.14
CA GLU A 68 -2.25 12.79 1.13
C GLU A 68 -3.29 12.55 0.04
N ARG A 69 -2.82 12.14 -1.14
CA ARG A 69 -3.73 11.84 -2.26
C ARG A 69 -4.62 10.65 -1.96
N LEU A 70 -4.12 9.72 -1.13
CA LEU A 70 -4.83 8.48 -0.83
C LEU A 70 -5.63 8.56 0.47
N ARG A 71 -5.73 9.75 1.06
CA ARG A 71 -6.43 9.91 2.35
C ARG A 71 -7.86 9.41 2.25
N GLY A 72 -8.25 8.63 3.23
CA GLY A 72 -9.58 8.03 3.23
C GLY A 72 -9.62 6.62 2.66
N LEU A 73 -8.54 6.18 2.02
CA LEU A 73 -8.45 4.82 1.50
C LEU A 73 -7.55 3.99 2.43
N PRO A 74 -7.76 2.68 2.50
CA PRO A 74 -6.87 1.82 3.29
C PRO A 74 -5.47 1.83 2.71
N VAL A 75 -4.48 2.16 3.52
CA VAL A 75 -3.09 2.26 3.07
C VAL A 75 -2.15 1.60 4.04
N LEU A 76 -1.28 0.75 3.51
CA LEU A 76 -0.13 0.22 4.23
C LEU A 76 1.11 0.95 3.73
N ALA A 77 1.83 1.60 4.64
CA ALA A 77 3.08 2.25 4.30
C ALA A 77 4.24 1.34 4.68
N LEU A 78 5.27 1.30 3.82
CA LEU A 78 6.48 0.53 4.09
C LEU A 78 7.63 1.50 4.28
N VAL A 79 8.43 1.29 5.32
CA VAL A 79 9.58 2.14 5.62
C VAL A 79 10.85 1.31 5.60
N SER A 80 11.95 1.92 5.18
CA SER A 80 13.26 1.27 5.17
C SER A 80 14.05 1.55 6.43
N ASP A 81 13.78 2.67 7.08
CA ASP A 81 14.49 3.00 8.32
C ASP A 81 13.62 2.62 9.52
N ARG A 82 14.19 2.74 10.70
CA ARG A 82 13.47 2.41 11.93
C ARG A 82 13.17 3.67 12.73
N SER A 83 13.07 4.79 12.05
CA SER A 83 12.78 6.07 12.67
C SER A 83 11.33 6.10 13.15
N LEU A 84 11.14 6.28 14.43
CA LEU A 84 9.80 6.43 14.99
C LEU A 84 9.12 7.68 14.42
N GLU A 85 9.91 8.72 14.20
CA GLU A 85 9.39 9.97 13.67
C GLU A 85 8.79 9.76 12.28
N HIS A 86 9.47 8.99 11.43
CA HIS A 86 8.97 8.71 10.08
C HIS A 86 7.67 7.92 10.14
N CYS A 87 7.60 6.96 11.06
CA CYS A 87 6.37 6.17 11.24
C CYS A 87 5.21 7.05 11.69
N VAL A 88 5.46 7.95 12.66
CA VAL A 88 4.41 8.82 13.15
C VAL A 88 3.93 9.75 12.05
N ARG A 89 4.84 10.29 11.25
CA ARG A 89 4.47 11.16 10.14
C ARG A 89 3.60 10.43 9.11
N ALA A 90 3.92 9.17 8.87
CA ALA A 90 3.14 8.37 7.92
C ALA A 90 1.72 8.14 8.44
N LEU A 91 1.60 7.81 9.72
CA LEU A 91 0.29 7.62 10.33
C LEU A 91 -0.52 8.92 10.31
N ASP A 92 0.13 10.04 10.62
CA ASP A 92 -0.53 11.34 10.59
C ASP A 92 -1.00 11.69 9.18
N ALA A 93 -0.28 11.24 8.17
CA ALA A 93 -0.62 11.52 6.78
C ALA A 93 -1.73 10.62 6.25
N GLY A 94 -2.14 9.62 7.03
CA GLY A 94 -3.29 8.80 6.67
C GLY A 94 -3.01 7.32 6.48
N ALA A 95 -1.78 6.85 6.72
CA ALA A 95 -1.51 5.43 6.65
C ALA A 95 -2.26 4.71 7.76
N ASP A 96 -2.86 3.59 7.44
CA ASP A 96 -3.56 2.77 8.43
C ASP A 96 -2.60 1.89 9.20
N GLU A 97 -1.49 1.52 8.56
CA GLU A 97 -0.48 0.71 9.18
C GLU A 97 0.87 1.01 8.54
N VAL A 98 1.93 0.91 9.33
CA VAL A 98 3.30 1.13 8.85
C VAL A 98 4.12 -0.08 9.22
N LEU A 99 4.79 -0.69 8.23
CA LEU A 99 5.67 -1.83 8.48
C LEU A 99 7.04 -1.55 7.90
N HIS A 100 8.06 -2.14 8.52
CA HIS A 100 9.42 -2.07 8.00
C HIS A 100 9.54 -3.05 6.83
N LYS A 101 10.21 -2.64 5.75
CA LYS A 101 10.36 -3.49 4.57
C LYS A 101 11.09 -4.79 4.84
N GLY A 102 11.83 -4.85 5.93
CA GLY A 102 12.57 -6.06 6.30
C GLY A 102 11.73 -7.14 6.96
N VAL A 103 10.44 -6.87 7.24
CA VAL A 103 9.60 -7.93 7.81
C VAL A 103 9.31 -8.96 6.72
N SER A 104 8.80 -10.12 7.13
CA SER A 104 8.54 -11.19 6.17
C SER A 104 7.44 -10.76 5.20
N SER A 105 7.49 -11.34 3.99
CA SER A 105 6.44 -11.05 3.01
C SER A 105 5.09 -11.54 3.52
N GLU A 106 5.09 -12.59 4.33
CA GLU A 106 3.87 -13.10 4.94
C GLU A 106 3.21 -12.03 5.80
N LYS A 107 4.00 -11.29 6.56
CA LYS A 107 3.46 -10.25 7.42
C LYS A 107 2.87 -9.10 6.60
N ILE A 108 3.53 -8.75 5.49
CA ILE A 108 3.01 -7.73 4.59
C ILE A 108 1.69 -8.20 3.99
N GLN A 109 1.65 -9.44 3.53
CA GLN A 109 0.43 -10.01 2.94
C GLN A 109 -0.71 -10.01 3.94
N SER A 110 -0.43 -10.40 5.19
CA SER A 110 -1.46 -10.42 6.22
C SER A 110 -2.00 -9.04 6.51
N ALA A 111 -1.12 -8.03 6.53
CA ALA A 111 -1.55 -6.67 6.78
C ALA A 111 -2.46 -6.18 5.65
N VAL A 112 -2.09 -6.45 4.40
CA VAL A 112 -2.92 -6.06 3.27
C VAL A 112 -4.27 -6.78 3.31
N GLU A 113 -4.23 -8.05 3.62
CA GLU A 113 -5.45 -8.84 3.70
C GLU A 113 -6.41 -8.27 4.74
N GLN A 114 -5.88 -7.84 5.88
CA GLN A 114 -6.70 -7.22 6.90
C GLN A 114 -7.28 -5.88 6.44
N LEU A 115 -6.50 -5.09 5.74
CA LEU A 115 -6.99 -3.81 5.24
C LEU A 115 -8.08 -4.00 4.20
N VAL A 116 -7.89 -4.95 3.30
CA VAL A 116 -8.91 -5.29 2.31
C VAL A 116 -10.14 -5.87 2.98
N GLY A 117 -9.93 -6.74 3.97
CA GLY A 117 -11.02 -7.34 4.72
C GLY A 117 -11.83 -6.33 5.50
N GLY A 118 -11.21 -5.22 5.91
CA GLY A 118 -11.90 -4.17 6.62
C GLY A 118 -12.93 -3.44 5.77
N LEU A 119 -12.93 -3.68 4.45
CA LEU A 119 -13.93 -3.13 3.56
C LEU A 119 -15.19 -3.99 3.56
N ARG A 120 -15.15 -5.14 4.19
CA ARG A 120 -16.30 -6.02 4.27
C ARG A 120 -17.13 -5.65 5.48
N THR A 121 -18.35 -6.13 5.49
CA THR A 121 -19.21 -5.91 6.64
C THR A 121 -18.64 -6.65 7.84
N PRO A 122 -18.69 -6.03 9.00
CA PRO A 122 -18.12 -6.66 10.21
C PRO A 122 -18.71 -8.00 10.56
N ASP A 123 -19.94 -8.24 10.19
CA ASP A 123 -20.61 -9.48 10.52
C ASP A 123 -20.11 -10.65 9.70
N CYS A 124 -19.25 -10.41 8.76
CA CYS A 124 -18.62 -11.51 8.03
C CYS A 124 -17.70 -12.30 8.92
N ASN A 125 -17.42 -11.82 10.08
CA ASN A 125 -16.56 -12.49 11.00
C ASN A 125 -17.38 -13.30 11.97
N PRO A 126 -17.43 -14.56 11.83
CA PRO A 126 -18.24 -15.41 12.66
C PRO A 126 -17.66 -15.69 13.98
N ASP A 127 -16.63 -15.33 14.23
CA ASP A 127 -16.10 -15.67 15.42
C ASP A 127 -15.10 -15.99 15.62
#